data_5af63aad4fcad968f20acab403e40e98
#
_entry.id   5af63aad4fcad968f20acab403e40e98
#
_cell.length_a   1.000
_cell.length_b   1.000
_cell.length_c   1.000
_cell.angle_alpha   90.00
_cell.angle_beta   90.00
_cell.angle_gamma   90.00
#
_symmetry.space_group_name_H-M   'P 1'
#
loop_
_entity.id
_entity.type
_entity.pdbx_description
1 polymer ?
#
loop_
_entity_poly.entity_id
_entity_poly.type
_entity_poly.pdbx_seq_one_letter_code
_entity_poly.pdbx_strand_id
1 'polypeptide(L)' 'MLFRDVTVEKGAEVEHCVIMNDAVIGEGAELKYVILDKNVTVTAGAKLIGTAASPIIIKRGETV' A
#
# COMPACT_ATOMS: atom_id res chain seq x y z
N MET A 1 4.31 5.25 -6.85
CA MET A 1 5.12 6.34 -6.28
C MET A 1 5.22 6.17 -4.77
N LEU A 2 6.41 6.19 -4.24
CA LEU A 2 6.65 6.04 -2.81
C LEU A 2 7.12 7.36 -2.22
N PHE A 3 6.52 7.72 -1.08
CA PHE A 3 6.90 8.91 -0.36
C PHE A 3 7.99 8.58 0.68
N ARG A 4 8.23 9.48 1.63
CA ARG A 4 9.27 9.30 2.65
C ARG A 4 8.90 8.23 3.67
N ASP A 5 9.93 7.53 4.16
CA ASP A 5 9.79 6.57 5.26
C ASP A 5 8.78 5.48 4.99
N VAL A 6 8.63 5.10 3.72
CA VAL A 6 7.81 3.96 3.35
C VAL A 6 8.63 2.69 3.50
N THR A 7 8.08 1.72 4.20
CA THR A 7 8.71 0.42 4.37
C THR A 7 7.99 -0.62 3.52
N VAL A 8 8.72 -1.28 2.64
CA VAL A 8 8.18 -2.38 1.83
C VAL A 8 8.93 -3.64 2.24
N GLU A 9 8.22 -4.55 2.86
CA GLU A 9 8.80 -5.78 3.37
C GLU A 9 9.10 -6.78 2.25
N LYS A 10 9.86 -7.81 2.58
CA LYS A 10 10.31 -8.81 1.64
C LYS A 10 9.14 -9.49 0.93
N GLY A 11 9.25 -9.63 -0.37
CA GLY A 11 8.24 -10.34 -1.16
C GLY A 11 6.98 -9.54 -1.46
N ALA A 12 6.87 -8.32 -0.97
CA ALA A 12 5.72 -7.48 -1.29
C ALA A 12 5.80 -7.01 -2.75
N GLU A 13 4.64 -6.93 -3.40
CA GLU A 13 4.54 -6.44 -4.77
C GLU A 13 3.67 -5.18 -4.77
N VAL A 14 4.21 -4.13 -5.38
CA VAL A 14 3.53 -2.83 -5.44
C VAL A 14 3.56 -2.34 -6.88
N GLU A 15 2.41 -2.23 -7.52
CA GLU A 15 2.30 -1.77 -8.90
C GLU A 15 1.26 -0.66 -9.02
N HIS A 16 1.60 0.40 -9.73
CA HIS A 16 0.69 1.52 -10.01
C HIS A 16 0.03 2.07 -8.75
N CYS A 17 0.80 2.21 -7.68
CA CYS A 17 0.30 2.69 -6.40
C CYS A 17 0.91 4.03 -6.02
N VAL A 18 0.18 4.78 -5.22
CA VAL A 18 0.71 5.96 -4.55
C VAL A 18 0.71 5.66 -3.06
N ILE A 19 1.89 5.66 -2.47
CA ILE A 19 2.05 5.31 -1.06
C ILE A 19 2.68 6.48 -0.34
N MET A 20 1.93 7.06 0.57
CA MET A 20 2.36 8.27 1.27
C MET A 20 3.24 7.97 2.48
N ASN A 21 3.62 9.02 3.20
CA ASN A 21 4.63 8.93 4.26
C ASN A 21 4.28 7.92 5.36
N ASP A 22 5.32 7.27 5.87
CA ASP A 22 5.23 6.38 7.03
C ASP A 22 4.30 5.17 6.84
N ALA A 23 4.06 4.78 5.61
CA ALA A 23 3.29 3.56 5.33
C ALA A 23 4.20 2.34 5.47
N VAL A 24 3.62 1.23 5.89
CA VAL A 24 4.31 -0.06 6.01
C VAL A 24 3.56 -1.09 5.18
N ILE A 25 4.27 -1.71 4.26
CA ILE A 25 3.71 -2.78 3.42
C ILE A 25 4.25 -4.09 3.94
N GLY A 26 3.38 -4.94 4.44
CA GLY A 26 3.76 -6.21 5.06
C GLY A 26 4.33 -7.22 4.07
N GLU A 27 5.00 -8.23 4.61
CA GLU A 27 5.66 -9.26 3.81
C GLU A 27 4.65 -9.99 2.92
N GLY A 28 4.99 -10.13 1.65
CA GLY A 28 4.15 -10.86 0.70
C GLY A 28 2.85 -10.17 0.29
N ALA A 29 2.63 -8.93 0.70
CA ALA A 29 1.43 -8.21 0.31
C ALA A 29 1.46 -7.86 -1.18
N GLU A 30 0.29 -7.81 -1.81
CA GLU A 30 0.16 -7.44 -3.22
C GLU A 30 -0.75 -6.23 -3.34
N LEU A 31 -0.24 -5.17 -3.95
CA LEU A 31 -0.97 -3.92 -4.12
C LEU A 31 -0.94 -3.52 -5.59
N LYS A 32 -2.13 -3.33 -6.17
CA LYS A 32 -2.24 -2.82 -7.55
C LYS A 32 -3.31 -1.74 -7.57
N TYR A 33 -2.97 -0.59 -8.16
CA TYR A 33 -3.87 0.56 -8.26
C TYR A 33 -4.45 0.93 -6.89
N VAL A 34 -3.57 1.09 -5.92
CA VAL A 34 -3.95 1.42 -4.54
C VAL A 34 -3.31 2.74 -4.14
N ILE A 35 -4.08 3.57 -3.46
CA ILE A 35 -3.59 4.81 -2.90
C ILE A 35 -3.63 4.69 -1.37
N LEU A 36 -2.47 4.68 -0.75
CA LEU A 36 -2.35 4.61 0.71
C LEU A 36 -2.00 5.99 1.24
N ASP A 37 -2.82 6.48 2.16
CA ASP A 37 -2.55 7.73 2.84
C ASP A 37 -1.45 7.53 3.90
N LYS A 38 -1.16 8.56 4.66
CA LYS A 38 -0.08 8.53 5.66
C LYS A 38 -0.36 7.54 6.78
N ASN A 39 0.68 6.92 7.30
CA ASN A 39 0.60 6.01 8.45
C ASN A 39 -0.33 4.82 8.24
N VAL A 40 -0.44 4.35 7.01
CA VAL A 40 -1.24 3.15 6.71
C VAL A 40 -0.36 1.92 6.86
N THR A 41 -0.91 0.88 7.47
CA THR A 41 -0.24 -0.40 7.62
C THR A 41 -0.96 -1.45 6.80
N VAL A 42 -0.25 -2.10 5.90
CA VAL A 42 -0.75 -3.24 5.14
C VAL A 42 -0.19 -4.49 5.78
N THR A 43 -1.05 -5.37 6.26
CA THR A 43 -0.61 -6.58 6.94
C THR A 43 0.02 -7.58 5.97
N ALA A 44 0.82 -8.50 6.50
CA ALA A 44 1.47 -9.51 5.69
C ALA A 44 0.45 -10.33 4.90
N GLY A 45 0.73 -10.59 3.63
CA GLY A 45 -0.13 -11.40 2.78
C GLY A 45 -1.40 -10.73 2.30
N ALA A 46 -1.63 -9.46 2.62
CA ALA A 46 -2.82 -8.76 2.16
C ALA A 46 -2.79 -8.57 0.64
N LYS A 47 -3.97 -8.65 0.03
CA LYS A 47 -4.11 -8.42 -1.41
C LYS A 47 -5.09 -7.30 -1.66
N LEU A 48 -4.61 -6.22 -2.23
CA LEU A 48 -5.42 -5.05 -2.55
C LEU A 48 -5.29 -4.79 -4.04
N ILE A 49 -6.28 -5.21 -4.78
CA ILE A 49 -6.26 -5.12 -6.24
C ILE A 49 -7.37 -4.19 -6.70
N GLY A 50 -7.00 -3.00 -7.11
CA GLY A 50 -7.93 -2.06 -7.72
C GLY A 50 -7.80 -2.07 -9.23
N THR A 51 -8.32 -1.04 -9.88
CA THR A 51 -8.18 -0.86 -11.32
C THR A 51 -7.82 0.60 -11.61
N ALA A 52 -7.34 0.87 -12.82
CA ALA A 52 -7.00 2.23 -13.22
C ALA A 52 -8.22 3.17 -13.13
N ALA A 53 -9.42 2.65 -13.43
CA ALA A 53 -10.64 3.45 -13.38
C ALA A 53 -11.19 3.59 -11.96
N SER A 54 -10.87 2.66 -11.07
CA SER A 54 -11.39 2.65 -9.70
C SER A 54 -10.32 2.14 -8.73
N PRO A 55 -9.34 2.97 -8.39
CA PRO A 55 -8.29 2.57 -7.45
C PRO A 55 -8.85 2.41 -6.03
N ILE A 56 -8.20 1.55 -5.27
CA ILE A 56 -8.54 1.38 -3.86
C ILE A 56 -7.86 2.51 -3.08
N ILE A 57 -8.64 3.19 -2.24
CA ILE A 57 -8.12 4.29 -1.42
C ILE A 57 -8.22 3.91 0.04
N ILE A 58 -7.09 3.87 0.72
CA ILE A 58 -7.01 3.56 2.15
C ILE A 58 -6.70 4.86 2.88
N LYS A 59 -7.53 5.19 3.85
CA LYS A 59 -7.41 6.45 4.59
C LYS A 59 -6.27 6.39 5.60
N ARG A 60 -5.84 7.58 6.01
CA ARG A 60 -4.75 7.73 6.96
C ARG A 60 -4.98 6.95 8.25
N GLY A 61 -3.93 6.27 8.70
CA GLY A 61 -3.95 5.56 9.97
C GLY A 61 -4.65 4.21 9.96
N GLU A 62 -5.17 3.77 8.82
CA GLU A 62 -5.85 2.48 8.75
C GLU A 62 -4.86 1.32 8.65
N THR A 63 -5.32 0.16 9.11
CA THR A 63 -4.59 -1.10 8.97
C THR A 63 -5.44 -2.05 8.13
N VAL A 64 -4.87 -2.56 7.08
CA VAL A 64 -5.59 -3.46 6.16
C VAL A 64 -4.87 -4.77 5.92
#